data_328f11b6723e0b2abef9f36dce3196ef
#
_entry.id   328f11b6723e0b2abef9f36dce3196ef
#
_cell.length_a   1.000
_cell.length_b   1.000
_cell.length_c   1.000
_cell.angle_alpha   90.00
_cell.angle_beta   90.00
_cell.angle_gamma   90.00
#
_symmetry.space_group_name_H-M   'P 1'
#
loop_
_entity.id
_entity.type
_entity.pdbx_description
1 polymer ?
#
loop_
_entity_poly.entity_id
_entity_poly.type
_entity_poly.pdbx_seq_one_letter_code
_entity_poly.pdbx_strand_id
1 'polypeptide(L)'
;MKKLYEVSSNSSGSCWALNTYCPAPEIGPETPADKNYLPGFSSELMLKDLMLAQDAAIQSNSHTPLGNHAMKIYEELLNEGGKGKDFSYVFPFFYNKK
;
A
#
# COMPACT_ATOMS: atom_id res chain seq x y z
N MET A 1 2.24 11.29 14.56
CA MET A 1 2.60 10.26 13.56
C MET A 1 4.10 9.97 13.49
N LYS A 2 4.92 10.99 13.54
CA LYS A 2 6.38 10.84 13.53
C LYS A 2 6.89 9.96 14.67
N LYS A 3 6.34 10.16 15.87
CA LYS A 3 6.71 9.36 17.04
C LYS A 3 6.28 7.89 16.90
N LEU A 4 5.13 7.63 16.32
CA LEU A 4 4.68 6.28 16.02
C LEU A 4 5.66 5.59 15.07
N TYR A 5 6.11 6.30 14.04
CA TYR A 5 7.11 5.79 13.11
C TYR A 5 8.43 5.45 13.84
N GLU A 6 8.93 6.36 14.67
CA GLU A 6 10.18 6.14 15.41
C GLU A 6 10.13 4.89 16.28
N VAL A 7 9.04 4.69 17.00
CA VAL A 7 8.87 3.52 17.86
C VAL A 7 8.73 2.25 17.01
N SER A 8 7.85 2.26 16.01
CA SER A 8 7.56 1.08 15.21
C SER A 8 8.75 0.63 14.36
N SER A 9 9.49 1.58 13.77
CA SER A 9 10.64 1.28 12.93
C SER A 9 11.82 0.69 13.69
N ASN A 10 11.84 0.82 15.01
CA ASN A 10 12.89 0.29 15.89
C ASN A 10 12.42 -0.85 16.77
N SER A 11 11.28 -1.44 16.48
CA SER A 11 10.68 -2.51 17.27
C SER A 11 10.13 -3.60 16.34
N SER A 12 9.23 -4.42 16.84
CA SER A 12 8.63 -5.53 16.08
C SER A 12 7.81 -5.09 14.86
N GLY A 13 7.48 -3.80 14.75
CA GLY A 13 6.84 -3.23 13.56
C GLY A 13 7.82 -2.93 12.42
N SER A 14 9.13 -3.07 12.66
CA SER A 14 10.15 -2.80 11.64
C SER A 14 9.99 -3.71 10.43
N CYS A 15 9.94 -3.10 9.25
CA CYS A 15 9.90 -3.81 7.98
C CYS A 15 10.33 -2.85 6.88
N TRP A 16 10.71 -3.39 5.73
CA TRP A 16 11.13 -2.55 4.60
C TRP A 16 10.05 -1.54 4.22
N ALA A 17 8.80 -1.98 4.17
CA ALA A 17 7.70 -1.12 3.77
C ALA A 17 7.53 0.08 4.70
N LEU A 18 7.68 -0.12 6.00
CA LEU A 18 7.61 0.98 6.96
C LEU A 18 8.87 1.83 6.94
N ASN A 19 10.04 1.18 7.01
CA ASN A 19 11.31 1.89 7.24
C ASN A 19 11.81 2.65 6.02
N THR A 20 11.57 2.12 4.82
CA THR A 20 12.10 2.67 3.57
C THR A 20 11.02 3.26 2.68
N TYR A 21 9.79 2.81 2.80
CA TYR A 21 8.70 3.19 1.91
C TYR A 21 7.47 3.69 2.67
N CYS A 22 7.70 4.42 3.75
CA CYS A 22 6.59 4.94 4.57
C CYS A 22 5.59 5.71 3.71
N PRO A 23 4.30 5.37 3.78
CA PRO A 23 3.29 5.99 2.90
C PRO A 23 2.82 7.37 3.38
N ALA A 24 3.24 7.80 4.57
CA ALA A 24 2.92 9.13 5.09
C ALA A 24 4.02 10.12 4.69
N PRO A 25 3.66 11.29 4.11
CA PRO A 25 4.66 12.29 3.73
C PRO A 25 5.46 12.81 4.93
N GLU A 26 6.73 13.09 4.71
CA GLU A 26 7.62 13.77 5.67
C GLU A 26 7.85 13.02 6.98
N ILE A 27 7.63 11.72 7.01
CA ILE A 27 7.76 10.92 8.23
C ILE A 27 9.09 10.14 8.24
N GLY A 28 9.36 9.37 7.20
CA GLY A 28 10.57 8.57 7.05
C GLY A 28 11.49 9.13 5.97
N PRO A 29 12.35 8.27 5.38
CA PRO A 29 13.16 8.65 4.22
C PRO A 29 12.26 9.09 3.07
N GLU A 30 12.84 9.80 2.09
CA GLU A 30 12.09 10.29 0.93
C GLU A 30 11.46 9.12 0.15
N THR A 31 10.16 9.24 -0.15
CA THR A 31 9.37 8.24 -0.87
C THR A 31 8.44 8.92 -1.85
N PRO A 32 7.72 8.17 -2.71
CA PRO A 32 6.68 8.76 -3.56
C PRO A 32 5.63 9.58 -2.81
N ALA A 33 5.36 9.26 -1.54
CA ALA A 33 4.46 10.08 -0.71
C ALA A 33 4.90 11.53 -0.62
N ASP A 34 6.21 11.78 -0.63
CA ASP A 34 6.77 13.14 -0.55
C ASP A 34 6.71 13.87 -1.89
N LYS A 35 6.31 13.19 -2.96
CA LYS A 35 6.21 13.73 -4.32
C LYS A 35 4.78 13.60 -4.85
N ASN A 36 3.81 13.87 -3.99
CA ASN A 36 2.39 13.77 -4.31
C ASN A 36 2.01 12.42 -4.93
N TYR A 37 2.66 11.35 -4.44
CA TYR A 37 2.40 9.96 -4.87
C TYR A 37 2.66 9.73 -6.35
N LEU A 38 3.64 10.45 -6.92
CA LEU A 38 4.14 10.14 -8.25
C LEU A 38 4.66 8.69 -8.25
N PRO A 39 4.16 7.82 -9.15
CA PRO A 39 4.37 6.39 -8.96
C PRO A 39 5.82 5.94 -9.14
N GLY A 40 6.35 5.26 -8.13
CA GLY A 40 7.47 4.35 -8.24
C GLY A 40 6.95 2.94 -8.59
N PHE A 41 5.82 2.57 -7.97
CA PHE A 41 5.05 1.37 -8.32
C PHE A 41 3.57 1.73 -8.29
N SER A 42 2.94 1.76 -9.44
CA SER A 42 1.58 2.28 -9.56
C SER A 42 0.53 1.40 -8.89
N SER A 43 -0.56 2.02 -8.46
CA SER A 43 -1.70 1.31 -7.89
C SER A 43 -2.31 0.31 -8.89
N GLU A 44 -2.27 0.61 -10.19
CA GLU A 44 -2.72 -0.31 -11.24
C GLU A 44 -1.87 -1.57 -11.28
N LEU A 45 -0.54 -1.44 -11.14
CA LEU A 45 0.37 -2.60 -11.08
C LEU A 45 0.17 -3.39 -9.80
N MET A 46 -0.07 -2.71 -8.69
CA MET A 46 -0.37 -3.39 -7.42
C MET A 46 -1.65 -4.23 -7.55
N LEU A 47 -2.70 -3.67 -8.14
CA LEU A 47 -3.94 -4.43 -8.36
C LEU A 47 -3.70 -5.63 -9.28
N LYS A 48 -2.96 -5.44 -10.36
CA LYS A 48 -2.62 -6.53 -11.27
C LYS A 48 -1.92 -7.68 -10.53
N ASP A 49 -0.92 -7.35 -9.73
CA ASP A 49 -0.18 -8.36 -8.97
C ASP A 49 -1.07 -9.08 -7.96
N LEU A 50 -1.95 -8.34 -7.29
CA LEU A 50 -2.89 -8.94 -6.34
C LEU A 50 -3.89 -9.86 -7.04
N MET A 51 -4.35 -9.50 -8.23
CA MET A 51 -5.24 -10.35 -9.03
C MET A 51 -4.54 -11.63 -9.47
N LEU A 52 -3.29 -11.53 -9.92
CA LEU A 52 -2.49 -12.69 -10.28
C LEU A 52 -2.28 -13.63 -9.09
N ALA A 53 -2.04 -13.06 -7.91
CA ALA A 53 -1.90 -13.83 -6.68
C ALA A 53 -3.19 -14.58 -6.32
N GLN A 54 -4.35 -13.93 -6.49
CA GLN A 54 -5.63 -14.56 -6.21
C GLN A 54 -5.94 -15.69 -7.22
N ASP A 55 -5.60 -15.50 -8.50
CA ASP A 55 -5.74 -16.54 -9.50
C ASP A 55 -4.87 -17.78 -9.13
N ALA A 56 -3.65 -17.53 -8.71
CA ALA A 56 -2.75 -18.61 -8.25
C ALA A 56 -3.30 -19.31 -7.00
N ALA A 57 -3.89 -18.56 -6.08
CA ALA A 57 -4.49 -19.12 -4.87
C ALA A 57 -5.68 -20.04 -5.20
N ILE A 58 -6.51 -19.62 -6.16
CA ILE A 58 -7.64 -20.46 -6.62
C ILE A 58 -7.12 -21.75 -7.24
N GLN A 59 -6.14 -21.65 -8.13
CA GLN A 59 -5.58 -22.83 -8.82
C GLN A 59 -4.90 -23.81 -7.86
N SER A 60 -4.26 -23.31 -6.81
CA SER A 60 -3.57 -24.14 -5.82
C SER A 60 -4.44 -24.51 -4.62
N ASN A 61 -5.69 -24.08 -4.60
CA ASN A 61 -6.63 -24.27 -3.48
C ASN A 61 -6.06 -23.74 -2.16
N SER A 62 -5.42 -22.56 -2.21
CA SER A 62 -4.82 -21.91 -1.05
C SER A 62 -5.73 -20.84 -0.48
N HIS A 63 -5.74 -20.72 0.85
CA HIS A 63 -6.50 -19.67 1.53
C HIS A 63 -5.63 -18.42 1.69
N THR A 64 -6.04 -17.31 1.06
CA THR A 64 -5.32 -16.03 1.13
C THR A 64 -6.31 -14.88 1.42
N PRO A 65 -6.97 -14.88 2.58
CA PRO A 65 -8.02 -13.88 2.86
C PRO A 65 -7.50 -12.45 2.93
N LEU A 66 -6.28 -12.23 3.43
CA LEU A 66 -5.73 -10.88 3.52
C LEU A 66 -5.36 -10.35 2.13
N GLY A 67 -4.78 -11.20 1.26
CA GLY A 67 -4.50 -10.83 -0.12
C GLY A 67 -5.76 -10.51 -0.91
N ASN A 68 -6.82 -11.30 -0.70
CA ASN A 68 -8.11 -11.05 -1.34
C ASN A 68 -8.70 -9.71 -0.89
N HIS A 69 -8.61 -9.41 0.40
CA HIS A 69 -9.09 -8.13 0.93
C HIS A 69 -8.29 -6.96 0.37
N ALA A 70 -6.96 -7.09 0.31
CA ALA A 70 -6.09 -6.07 -0.27
C ALA A 70 -6.45 -5.80 -1.74
N MET A 71 -6.73 -6.86 -2.51
CA MET A 71 -7.15 -6.72 -3.90
C MET A 71 -8.41 -5.83 -4.02
N LYS A 72 -9.42 -6.09 -3.18
CA LYS A 72 -10.66 -5.31 -3.18
C LYS A 72 -10.42 -3.84 -2.79
N ILE A 73 -9.49 -3.60 -1.87
CA ILE A 73 -9.12 -2.24 -1.47
C ILE A 73 -8.53 -1.49 -2.67
N TYR A 74 -7.63 -2.10 -3.43
CA TYR A 74 -7.04 -1.44 -4.59
C TYR A 74 -8.00 -1.29 -5.76
N GLU A 75 -8.97 -2.20 -5.92
CA GLU A 75 -10.06 -1.99 -6.89
C GLU A 75 -10.85 -0.72 -6.54
N GLU A 76 -11.22 -0.58 -5.28
CA GLU A 76 -11.96 0.59 -4.79
C GLU A 76 -11.13 1.87 -4.94
N LEU A 77 -9.85 1.82 -4.57
CA LEU A 77 -8.93 2.95 -4.67
C LEU A 77 -8.84 3.45 -6.12
N LEU A 78 -8.72 2.56 -7.10
CA LEU A 78 -8.66 2.95 -8.49
C LEU A 78 -9.97 3.54 -9.00
N ASN A 79 -11.11 3.07 -8.50
CA ASN A 79 -12.42 3.60 -8.85
C ASN A 79 -12.68 4.98 -8.23
N GLU A 80 -11.96 5.33 -7.17
CA GLU A 80 -12.18 6.56 -6.41
C GLU A 80 -11.03 7.57 -6.54
N GLY A 81 -10.34 7.59 -7.68
CA GLY A 81 -9.36 8.62 -8.00
C GLY A 81 -7.90 8.25 -7.82
N GLY A 82 -7.59 6.99 -7.52
CA GLY A 82 -6.21 6.55 -7.32
C GLY A 82 -5.44 6.22 -8.59
N LYS A 83 -6.06 6.35 -9.77
CA LYS A 83 -5.38 6.08 -11.04
C LYS A 83 -4.17 6.98 -11.22
N GLY A 84 -3.06 6.40 -11.65
CA GLY A 84 -1.81 7.14 -11.87
C GLY A 84 -1.07 7.48 -10.60
N LYS A 85 -1.52 7.01 -9.45
CA LYS A 85 -0.85 7.23 -8.16
C LYS A 85 -0.02 6.02 -7.77
N ASP A 86 1.04 6.29 -6.99
CA ASP A 86 1.83 5.24 -6.37
C ASP A 86 0.95 4.36 -5.47
N PHE A 87 1.31 3.07 -5.33
CA PHE A 87 0.52 2.16 -4.49
C PHE A 87 0.41 2.63 -3.04
N SER A 88 1.36 3.44 -2.56
CA SER A 88 1.32 4.00 -1.22
C SER A 88 0.19 5.02 -1.03
N TYR A 89 -0.49 5.43 -2.11
CA TYR A 89 -1.67 6.29 -2.04
C TYR A 89 -2.80 5.66 -1.22
N VAL A 90 -2.72 4.37 -0.94
CA VAL A 90 -3.66 3.71 -0.02
C VAL A 90 -3.71 4.39 1.35
N PHE A 91 -2.62 5.04 1.78
CA PHE A 91 -2.59 5.75 3.05
C PHE A 91 -3.54 6.96 3.06
N PRO A 92 -3.41 7.97 2.18
CA PRO A 92 -4.37 9.07 2.18
C PRO A 92 -5.79 8.61 1.82
N PHE A 93 -5.92 7.58 1.01
CA PHE A 93 -7.22 7.00 0.68
C PHE A 93 -7.99 6.60 1.94
N PHE A 94 -7.35 5.89 2.87
CA PHE A 94 -7.96 5.53 4.14
C PHE A 94 -7.98 6.67 5.14
N TYR A 95 -6.91 7.44 5.22
CA TYR A 95 -6.78 8.53 6.18
C TYR A 95 -7.89 9.58 5.99
N ASN A 96 -8.31 9.81 4.77
CA ASN A 96 -9.35 10.78 4.44
C ASN A 96 -10.77 10.21 4.51
N LYS A 97 -10.92 8.92 4.72
CA LYS A 97 -12.23 8.29 4.97
C LYS A 97 -12.59 8.46 6.44
N LYS A 98 -13.63 9.20 6.70
CA LYS A 98 -14.10 9.43 8.07
C LYS A 98 -15.59 9.19 8.18
#